data_6c213ec2e61d4d8bb3e0bc5cd36fad12
#
_entry.id   6c213ec2e61d4d8bb3e0bc5cd36fad12
#
_cell.length_a   1.000
_cell.length_b   1.000
_cell.length_c   1.000
_cell.angle_alpha   90.00
_cell.angle_beta   90.00
_cell.angle_gamma   90.00
#
_symmetry.space_group_name_H-M   'P 1'
#
loop_
_entity.id
_entity.type
_entity.pdbx_description
1 polymer ?
#
loop_
_entity_poly.entity_id
_entity_poly.type
_entity_poly.pdbx_seq_one_letter_code
_entity_poly.pdbx_strand_id
1 'polypeptide(L)'
;RIRNEPLIEITQIKGTSETHPLLSSRDEWADFELMEFRVGSPLYSQPKGSYAREALLNGLVFEQQGIANPYAFGFIGSSDTHTGASGVEEDDFVSKLGLLSATPEQRGSVPRGSLSLMGLFGPAANVEIDGENYASGAPPTFGASGLAGVWAEENTRDSIYKALSRKETFGTSGPRMRLRFFAGYDFAPDMLDRNDVVTVAYANGVPMGGELLARREQAPAFLLWALADTNSAPLQRLQVIKGWIDEAGQPREEVIDVACAGGVMPDPSSNRCPDNGATVDLNDCSFSAQTGEAELKVM
;
A
#
# COMPACT_ATOMS: atom_id res chain seq x y z
N ARG A 1 -11.09 20.48 4.85
CA ARG A 1 -10.57 19.13 4.67
C ARG A 1 -9.06 19.08 4.93
N ILE A 2 -8.25 19.82 4.19
CA ILE A 2 -6.77 19.85 4.28
C ILE A 2 -6.26 19.86 5.73
N ARG A 3 -6.88 20.68 6.60
CA ARG A 3 -6.47 20.84 7.99
C ARG A 3 -6.85 19.69 8.91
N ASN A 4 -8.02 19.08 8.68
CA ASN A 4 -8.64 18.14 9.63
C ASN A 4 -8.60 16.69 9.15
N GLU A 5 -8.27 16.45 7.88
CA GLU A 5 -8.19 15.14 7.24
C GLU A 5 -6.85 15.02 6.50
N PRO A 6 -5.71 14.99 7.23
CA PRO A 6 -4.38 14.96 6.61
C PRO A 6 -4.00 13.59 6.05
N LEU A 7 -4.72 12.53 6.40
CA LEU A 7 -4.42 11.14 6.05
C LEU A 7 -5.60 10.47 5.38
N ILE A 8 -5.30 9.50 4.51
CA ILE A 8 -6.26 8.57 3.93
C ILE A 8 -5.80 7.13 4.18
N GLU A 9 -6.76 6.26 4.46
CA GLU A 9 -6.55 4.82 4.56
C GLU A 9 -6.59 4.21 3.16
N ILE A 10 -5.49 3.55 2.74
CA ILE A 10 -5.37 2.95 1.42
C ILE A 10 -5.61 1.45 1.41
N THR A 11 -5.57 0.79 2.56
CA THR A 11 -5.82 -0.64 2.70
C THR A 11 -6.36 -0.98 4.08
N GLN A 12 -7.24 -1.93 4.14
CA GLN A 12 -7.79 -2.54 5.36
C GLN A 12 -8.27 -3.96 5.02
N ILE A 13 -8.85 -4.66 6.00
CA ILE A 13 -9.32 -6.04 5.82
C ILE A 13 -10.29 -6.23 4.63
N LYS A 14 -11.06 -5.22 4.26
CA LYS A 14 -11.94 -5.30 3.08
C LYS A 14 -11.20 -5.23 1.74
N GLY A 15 -9.90 -4.96 1.76
CA GLY A 15 -9.08 -4.78 0.58
C GLY A 15 -8.64 -3.33 0.33
N THR A 16 -8.11 -3.09 -0.85
CA THR A 16 -7.49 -1.82 -1.25
C THR A 16 -8.49 -0.69 -1.46
N SER A 17 -8.05 0.53 -1.11
CA SER A 17 -8.63 1.80 -1.54
C SER A 17 -7.61 2.63 -2.33
N GLU A 18 -6.49 2.02 -2.74
CA GLU A 18 -5.40 2.71 -3.42
C GLU A 18 -5.76 3.05 -4.86
N THR A 19 -6.02 2.02 -5.67
CA THR A 19 -6.39 2.18 -7.08
C THR A 19 -7.23 1.00 -7.59
N HIS A 20 -7.55 1.01 -8.88
CA HIS A 20 -8.34 -0.01 -9.58
C HIS A 20 -7.83 -0.16 -11.03
N PRO A 21 -7.86 -1.35 -11.67
CA PRO A 21 -7.39 -1.56 -13.04
C PRO A 21 -8.00 -0.63 -14.09
N LEU A 22 -9.26 -0.22 -13.90
CA LEU A 22 -9.92 0.75 -14.79
C LEU A 22 -9.38 2.19 -14.66
N LEU A 23 -8.69 2.50 -13.56
CA LEU A 23 -8.10 3.82 -13.29
C LEU A 23 -6.60 3.82 -13.56
N SER A 24 -5.91 2.74 -13.20
CA SER A 24 -4.46 2.54 -13.34
C SER A 24 -4.18 1.32 -14.25
N SER A 25 -4.54 1.41 -15.52
CA SER A 25 -4.50 0.29 -16.47
C SER A 25 -3.10 -0.21 -16.84
N ARG A 26 -2.06 0.50 -16.42
CA ARG A 26 -0.64 0.13 -16.63
C ARG A 26 0.04 -0.39 -15.37
N ASP A 27 -0.70 -0.47 -14.27
CA ASP A 27 -0.22 -1.02 -13.00
C ASP A 27 -0.62 -2.50 -12.90
N GLU A 28 0.35 -3.38 -12.88
CA GLU A 28 0.15 -4.83 -12.77
C GLU A 28 -0.43 -5.26 -11.41
N TRP A 29 -0.35 -4.39 -10.40
CA TRP A 29 -0.86 -4.63 -9.05
C TRP A 29 -2.15 -3.85 -8.73
N ALA A 30 -2.73 -3.19 -9.73
CA ALA A 30 -3.95 -2.42 -9.55
C ALA A 30 -5.17 -3.26 -9.15
N ASP A 31 -5.11 -4.58 -9.33
CA ASP A 31 -6.15 -5.54 -8.94
C ASP A 31 -5.86 -6.23 -7.59
N PHE A 32 -4.78 -5.87 -6.90
CA PHE A 32 -4.45 -6.45 -5.61
C PHE A 32 -5.50 -6.13 -4.55
N GLU A 33 -6.07 -7.18 -3.94
CA GLU A 33 -7.09 -7.10 -2.87
C GLU A 33 -8.28 -6.17 -3.20
N LEU A 34 -8.80 -6.22 -4.43
CA LEU A 34 -9.96 -5.43 -4.81
C LEU A 34 -11.23 -5.88 -4.08
N MET A 35 -11.98 -4.91 -3.57
CA MET A 35 -13.35 -5.09 -3.11
C MET A 35 -14.32 -4.55 -4.16
N GLU A 36 -14.91 -5.45 -4.96
CA GLU A 36 -15.81 -5.08 -6.06
C GLU A 36 -17.15 -4.50 -5.59
N PHE A 37 -17.55 -4.79 -4.36
CA PHE A 37 -18.84 -4.38 -3.81
C PHE A 37 -18.73 -3.19 -2.87
N ARG A 38 -19.79 -2.43 -2.77
CA ARG A 38 -19.93 -1.41 -1.72
C ARG A 38 -19.99 -2.10 -0.37
N VAL A 39 -19.28 -1.57 0.61
CA VAL A 39 -19.26 -2.12 1.98
C VAL A 39 -20.66 -2.32 2.51
N GLY A 40 -20.96 -3.54 2.98
CA GLY A 40 -22.28 -3.90 3.54
C GLY A 40 -23.40 -3.98 2.50
N SER A 41 -23.11 -4.09 1.23
CA SER A 41 -24.12 -4.13 0.16
C SER A 41 -23.70 -5.12 -0.96
N PRO A 42 -24.64 -5.79 -1.61
CA PRO A 42 -24.36 -6.59 -2.81
C PRO A 42 -24.23 -5.74 -4.09
N LEU A 43 -24.30 -4.43 -3.99
CA LEU A 43 -24.19 -3.54 -5.14
C LEU A 43 -22.73 -3.32 -5.50
N TYR A 44 -22.39 -3.40 -6.79
CA TYR A 44 -21.05 -3.12 -7.27
C TYR A 44 -20.60 -1.69 -6.94
N SER A 45 -19.34 -1.58 -6.58
CA SER A 45 -18.67 -0.30 -6.42
C SER A 45 -18.50 0.40 -7.78
N GLN A 46 -18.38 1.71 -7.76
CA GLN A 46 -18.02 2.49 -8.95
C GLN A 46 -16.56 2.92 -8.78
N PRO A 47 -15.62 2.46 -9.61
CA PRO A 47 -14.21 2.79 -9.47
C PRO A 47 -13.96 4.30 -9.50
N LYS A 48 -14.57 5.00 -10.45
CA LYS A 48 -14.40 6.46 -10.60
C LYS A 48 -14.92 7.21 -9.37
N GLY A 49 -14.04 8.01 -8.76
CA GLY A 49 -14.32 8.79 -7.56
C GLY A 49 -14.17 8.01 -6.24
N SER A 50 -13.65 6.78 -6.27
CA SER A 50 -13.61 5.88 -5.10
C SER A 50 -12.20 5.56 -4.60
N TYR A 51 -11.14 5.96 -5.31
CA TYR A 51 -9.79 5.53 -5.02
C TYR A 51 -8.81 6.69 -4.78
N ALA A 52 -7.81 6.44 -3.95
CA ALA A 52 -6.86 7.45 -3.46
C ALA A 52 -6.00 8.05 -4.56
N ARG A 53 -5.47 7.24 -5.49
CA ARG A 53 -4.61 7.75 -6.58
C ARG A 53 -5.37 8.67 -7.51
N GLU A 54 -6.63 8.35 -7.86
CA GLU A 54 -7.48 9.25 -8.64
C GLU A 54 -7.75 10.56 -7.89
N ALA A 55 -7.96 10.49 -6.57
CA ALA A 55 -8.16 11.69 -5.76
C ALA A 55 -6.91 12.59 -5.75
N LEU A 56 -5.70 12.01 -5.66
CA LEU A 56 -4.44 12.76 -5.77
C LEU A 56 -4.31 13.47 -7.12
N LEU A 57 -4.58 12.77 -8.23
CA LEU A 57 -4.56 13.35 -9.57
C LEU A 57 -5.59 14.48 -9.71
N ASN A 58 -6.81 14.31 -9.18
CA ASN A 58 -7.83 15.36 -9.15
C ASN A 58 -7.38 16.56 -8.31
N GLY A 59 -6.61 16.33 -7.24
CA GLY A 59 -6.00 17.38 -6.44
C GLY A 59 -5.05 18.27 -7.25
N LEU A 60 -4.20 17.66 -8.07
CA LEU A 60 -3.30 18.39 -8.98
C LEU A 60 -4.08 19.20 -10.03
N VAL A 61 -5.19 18.65 -10.54
CA VAL A 61 -6.08 19.41 -11.46
C VAL A 61 -6.66 20.65 -10.77
N PHE A 62 -7.08 20.54 -9.50
CA PHE A 62 -7.57 21.68 -8.74
C PHE A 62 -6.49 22.75 -8.54
N GLU A 63 -5.27 22.37 -8.21
CA GLU A 63 -4.14 23.30 -8.07
C GLU A 63 -3.89 24.07 -9.38
N GLN A 64 -3.89 23.36 -10.52
CA GLN A 64 -3.74 23.99 -11.83
C GLN A 64 -4.86 25.03 -12.12
N GLN A 65 -6.05 24.79 -11.59
CA GLN A 65 -7.19 25.70 -11.70
C GLN A 65 -7.18 26.85 -10.65
N GLY A 66 -6.15 26.90 -9.80
CA GLY A 66 -6.06 27.86 -8.70
C GLY A 66 -6.99 27.58 -7.52
N ILE A 67 -7.50 26.34 -7.43
CA ILE A 67 -8.34 25.85 -6.34
C ILE A 67 -7.46 25.12 -5.33
N ALA A 68 -7.70 25.32 -4.03
CA ALA A 68 -6.97 24.61 -2.99
C ALA A 68 -7.16 23.10 -3.11
N ASN A 69 -6.07 22.35 -3.14
CA ASN A 69 -6.07 20.89 -3.25
C ASN A 69 -6.55 20.23 -1.94
N PRO A 70 -7.73 19.60 -1.90
CA PRO A 70 -8.22 18.95 -0.68
C PRO A 70 -7.68 17.53 -0.50
N TYR A 71 -6.85 17.04 -1.42
CA TYR A 71 -6.37 15.66 -1.50
C TYR A 71 -4.86 15.49 -1.29
N ALA A 72 -4.17 16.53 -0.83
CA ALA A 72 -2.75 16.45 -0.46
C ALA A 72 -2.57 15.72 0.89
N PHE A 73 -2.99 14.47 0.98
CA PHE A 73 -2.93 13.64 2.17
C PHE A 73 -1.73 12.68 2.17
N GLY A 74 -1.34 12.20 3.36
CA GLY A 74 -0.47 11.05 3.54
C GLY A 74 -1.27 9.75 3.62
N PHE A 75 -0.59 8.62 3.63
CA PHE A 75 -1.19 7.30 3.58
C PHE A 75 -1.04 6.55 4.90
N ILE A 76 -2.06 5.76 5.25
CA ILE A 76 -2.02 4.73 6.28
C ILE A 76 -2.71 3.46 5.76
N GLY A 77 -2.37 2.30 6.36
CA GLY A 77 -3.22 1.13 6.36
C GLY A 77 -3.86 0.97 7.73
N SER A 78 -4.91 0.17 7.85
CA SER A 78 -5.47 -0.17 9.14
C SER A 78 -6.19 -1.52 9.14
N SER A 79 -6.52 -2.03 10.31
CA SER A 79 -7.24 -3.31 10.43
C SER A 79 -8.74 -3.17 10.17
N ASP A 80 -9.30 -1.99 10.37
CA ASP A 80 -10.75 -1.76 10.43
C ASP A 80 -11.47 -2.75 11.35
N THR A 81 -10.79 -3.25 12.39
CA THR A 81 -11.40 -4.17 13.33
C THR A 81 -12.40 -3.47 14.23
N HIS A 82 -13.54 -4.11 14.47
CA HIS A 82 -14.63 -3.57 15.29
C HIS A 82 -14.67 -4.20 16.67
N THR A 83 -13.72 -5.04 17.04
CA THR A 83 -13.74 -5.81 18.28
C THR A 83 -12.83 -5.23 19.37
N GLY A 84 -11.99 -4.26 19.07
CA GLY A 84 -10.99 -3.72 20.00
C GLY A 84 -9.88 -4.71 20.39
N ALA A 85 -9.89 -5.93 19.85
CA ALA A 85 -8.93 -6.99 20.09
C ALA A 85 -8.62 -7.69 18.77
N SER A 86 -7.88 -7.03 17.88
CA SER A 86 -7.40 -7.65 16.65
C SER A 86 -6.03 -8.27 16.86
N GLY A 87 -5.86 -9.55 16.54
CA GLY A 87 -4.58 -10.12 16.21
C GLY A 87 -4.17 -9.58 14.83
N VAL A 88 -2.99 -9.02 14.71
CA VAL A 88 -2.45 -8.48 13.45
C VAL A 88 -1.19 -9.23 13.01
N GLU A 89 -0.92 -10.35 13.63
CA GLU A 89 0.12 -11.28 13.20
C GLU A 89 -0.41 -12.10 12.02
N GLU A 90 0.40 -12.31 11.00
CA GLU A 90 0.00 -13.02 9.78
C GLU A 90 -0.44 -14.47 10.06
N ASP A 91 0.20 -15.14 11.02
CA ASP A 91 -0.06 -16.52 11.42
C ASP A 91 -1.21 -16.68 12.41
N ASP A 92 -1.62 -15.59 13.07
CA ASP A 92 -2.73 -15.58 14.05
C ASP A 92 -3.64 -14.36 13.84
N PHE A 93 -4.01 -14.13 12.59
CA PHE A 93 -4.85 -12.99 12.22
C PHE A 93 -6.30 -13.19 12.67
N VAL A 94 -6.82 -12.23 13.44
CA VAL A 94 -8.22 -12.16 13.85
C VAL A 94 -8.87 -10.89 13.32
N SER A 95 -9.87 -11.05 12.47
CA SER A 95 -10.54 -9.93 11.82
C SER A 95 -11.61 -9.28 12.69
N LYS A 96 -12.23 -8.24 12.15
CA LYS A 96 -13.21 -7.37 12.81
C LYS A 96 -14.47 -8.06 13.35
N LEU A 97 -14.82 -9.21 12.82
CA LEU A 97 -15.99 -10.00 13.23
C LEU A 97 -15.56 -11.41 13.59
N GLY A 98 -14.89 -11.59 14.73
CA GLY A 98 -14.22 -12.81 15.14
C GLY A 98 -14.88 -14.13 14.73
N LEU A 99 -16.19 -14.32 14.98
CA LEU A 99 -16.92 -15.52 14.56
C LEU A 99 -17.02 -15.71 13.04
N LEU A 100 -17.06 -14.62 12.27
CA LEU A 100 -17.23 -14.67 10.81
C LEU A 100 -15.91 -14.71 10.04
N SER A 101 -14.82 -14.42 10.72
CA SER A 101 -13.53 -14.23 10.07
C SER A 101 -12.37 -14.83 10.87
N ALA A 102 -12.66 -15.78 11.77
CA ALA A 102 -11.65 -16.35 12.66
C ALA A 102 -10.67 -17.28 11.95
N THR A 103 -11.08 -17.94 10.86
CA THR A 103 -10.22 -18.84 10.10
C THR A 103 -10.05 -18.37 8.65
N PRO A 104 -8.98 -18.81 7.96
CA PRO A 104 -8.77 -18.48 6.55
C PRO A 104 -9.95 -18.87 5.65
N GLU A 105 -10.58 -20.02 5.91
CA GLU A 105 -11.77 -20.50 5.17
C GLU A 105 -12.98 -19.58 5.39
N GLN A 106 -13.14 -19.09 6.63
CA GLN A 106 -14.22 -18.14 6.95
C GLN A 106 -13.99 -16.77 6.31
N ARG A 107 -12.73 -16.34 6.20
CA ARG A 107 -12.36 -15.08 5.50
C ARG A 107 -12.49 -15.19 3.98
N GLY A 108 -12.56 -16.39 3.43
CA GLY A 108 -12.50 -16.62 1.99
C GLY A 108 -11.10 -16.53 1.40
N SER A 109 -10.05 -16.57 2.23
CA SER A 109 -8.65 -16.51 1.78
C SER A 109 -8.15 -17.83 1.23
N VAL A 110 -8.79 -18.95 1.62
CA VAL A 110 -8.52 -20.30 1.12
C VAL A 110 -9.82 -21.01 0.83
N PRO A 111 -9.81 -22.08 0.00
CA PRO A 111 -10.99 -22.85 -0.31
C PRO A 111 -11.68 -23.40 0.94
N ARG A 112 -13.00 -23.44 0.92
CA ARG A 112 -13.80 -24.08 1.97
C ARG A 112 -13.67 -25.60 1.87
N GLY A 113 -13.21 -26.22 2.95
CA GLY A 113 -13.44 -27.66 3.15
C GLY A 113 -14.93 -28.01 3.26
N SER A 114 -15.26 -29.30 3.10
CA SER A 114 -16.64 -29.81 3.02
C SER A 114 -17.52 -29.59 4.26
N LEU A 115 -17.03 -29.01 5.35
CA LEU A 115 -17.75 -28.81 6.61
C LEU A 115 -17.63 -27.35 7.06
N SER A 116 -18.57 -26.53 6.68
CA SER A 116 -18.69 -25.16 7.21
C SER A 116 -19.88 -25.03 8.14
N LEU A 117 -19.62 -24.67 9.40
CA LEU A 117 -20.64 -24.30 10.40
C LEU A 117 -21.44 -23.04 10.05
N MET A 118 -21.03 -22.28 9.02
CA MET A 118 -21.71 -21.03 8.60
C MET A 118 -23.07 -21.24 7.93
N GLY A 119 -23.41 -22.48 7.53
CA GLY A 119 -24.77 -22.79 7.13
C GLY A 119 -25.82 -22.60 8.23
N LEU A 120 -25.40 -22.45 9.49
CA LEU A 120 -26.27 -22.14 10.65
C LEU A 120 -26.65 -20.65 10.76
N PHE A 121 -25.95 -19.74 10.08
CA PHE A 121 -26.14 -18.29 10.17
C PHE A 121 -26.68 -17.64 8.88
N GLY A 122 -27.23 -18.42 7.99
CA GLY A 122 -27.77 -17.98 6.71
C GLY A 122 -27.05 -18.61 5.51
N PRO A 123 -27.59 -18.47 4.30
CA PRO A 123 -26.92 -18.97 3.10
C PRO A 123 -25.61 -18.21 2.94
N ALA A 124 -24.54 -18.83 3.40
CA ALA A 124 -23.22 -18.32 3.10
C ALA A 124 -23.09 -18.35 1.58
N ALA A 125 -23.10 -17.19 0.97
CA ALA A 125 -22.78 -17.08 -0.42
C ALA A 125 -21.39 -17.69 -0.61
N ASN A 126 -21.28 -18.65 -1.50
CA ASN A 126 -20.01 -19.22 -1.95
C ASN A 126 -19.75 -18.70 -3.35
N VAL A 127 -18.49 -18.42 -3.62
CA VAL A 127 -18.02 -18.17 -4.98
C VAL A 127 -17.13 -19.33 -5.37
N GLU A 128 -17.29 -19.84 -6.59
CA GLU A 128 -16.41 -20.84 -7.18
C GLU A 128 -15.35 -20.13 -7.99
N ILE A 129 -14.08 -20.39 -7.69
CA ILE A 129 -12.93 -19.88 -8.40
C ILE A 129 -12.03 -21.07 -8.72
N ASP A 130 -11.73 -21.30 -10.00
CA ASP A 130 -10.88 -22.40 -10.50
C ASP A 130 -11.31 -23.80 -10.00
N GLY A 131 -12.63 -24.01 -9.82
CA GLY A 131 -13.21 -25.26 -9.36
C GLY A 131 -13.23 -25.46 -7.85
N GLU A 132 -12.74 -24.49 -7.09
CA GLU A 132 -12.75 -24.48 -5.63
C GLU A 132 -13.81 -23.51 -5.08
N ASN A 133 -14.38 -23.85 -3.92
CA ASN A 133 -15.42 -23.04 -3.28
C ASN A 133 -14.86 -22.18 -2.15
N TYR A 134 -15.06 -20.89 -2.25
CA TYR A 134 -14.65 -19.89 -1.24
C TYR A 134 -15.84 -19.30 -0.51
N ALA A 135 -15.62 -18.87 0.71
CA ALA A 135 -16.63 -18.11 1.45
C ALA A 135 -16.81 -16.73 0.81
N SER A 136 -18.05 -16.38 0.42
CA SER A 136 -18.36 -15.08 -0.17
C SER A 136 -19.23 -14.18 0.73
N GLY A 137 -19.52 -14.63 1.91
CA GLY A 137 -20.12 -13.78 2.96
C GLY A 137 -19.12 -12.82 3.61
N ALA A 138 -17.83 -13.21 3.63
CA ALA A 138 -16.69 -12.31 3.54
C ALA A 138 -16.24 -12.36 2.09
N PRO A 139 -16.06 -11.23 1.39
CA PRO A 139 -15.55 -11.25 0.04
C PRO A 139 -14.24 -12.03 -0.05
N PRO A 140 -13.94 -12.68 -1.18
CA PRO A 140 -12.65 -13.38 -1.40
C PRO A 140 -11.43 -12.48 -1.16
N THR A 141 -11.65 -11.16 -1.23
CA THR A 141 -10.66 -10.12 -1.02
C THR A 141 -10.51 -9.66 0.44
N PHE A 142 -11.16 -10.35 1.39
CA PHE A 142 -10.91 -10.13 2.81
C PHE A 142 -9.54 -10.70 3.13
N GLY A 143 -8.54 -9.86 3.04
CA GLY A 143 -7.14 -10.17 3.28
C GLY A 143 -6.70 -9.94 4.72
N ALA A 144 -5.40 -9.82 4.91
CA ALA A 144 -4.79 -9.39 6.15
C ALA A 144 -5.21 -7.95 6.49
N SER A 145 -5.17 -7.60 7.77
CA SER A 145 -5.40 -6.22 8.16
C SER A 145 -4.24 -5.33 7.74
N GLY A 146 -4.53 -4.16 7.20
CA GLY A 146 -3.53 -3.13 6.99
C GLY A 146 -2.93 -2.62 8.30
N LEU A 147 -1.71 -2.11 8.23
CA LEU A 147 -1.02 -1.47 9.34
C LEU A 147 -0.68 -0.02 8.99
N ALA A 148 -0.78 0.86 10.00
CA ALA A 148 -0.30 2.24 9.93
C ALA A 148 1.14 2.29 10.46
N GLY A 149 2.10 2.67 9.62
CA GLY A 149 3.45 3.02 10.01
C GLY A 149 3.58 4.53 10.21
N VAL A 150 4.37 4.96 11.21
CA VAL A 150 4.63 6.37 11.48
C VAL A 150 6.07 6.58 11.92
N TRP A 151 6.73 7.61 11.40
CA TRP A 151 8.05 8.02 11.84
C TRP A 151 7.93 9.17 12.85
N ALA A 152 8.06 8.82 14.11
CA ALA A 152 8.00 9.76 15.24
C ALA A 152 9.36 9.81 15.95
N GLU A 153 9.69 10.94 16.54
CA GLU A 153 10.94 11.14 17.28
C GLU A 153 10.97 10.32 18.56
N GLU A 154 9.78 10.07 19.16
CA GLU A 154 9.61 9.35 20.41
C GLU A 154 8.32 8.52 20.37
N ASN A 155 8.28 7.41 21.09
CA ASN A 155 7.06 6.66 21.30
C ASN A 155 6.19 7.31 22.39
N THR A 156 5.75 8.54 22.11
CA THR A 156 4.83 9.29 22.95
C THR A 156 3.60 9.71 22.13
N ARG A 157 2.47 9.91 22.82
CA ARG A 157 1.24 10.38 22.19
C ARG A 157 1.45 11.65 21.36
N ASP A 158 2.16 12.62 21.90
CA ASP A 158 2.35 13.92 21.25
C ASP A 158 3.26 13.81 20.03
N SER A 159 4.33 13.00 20.10
CA SER A 159 5.25 12.81 18.99
C SER A 159 4.58 12.03 17.86
N ILE A 160 3.85 10.97 18.18
CA ILE A 160 3.07 10.20 17.22
C ILE A 160 2.02 11.09 16.53
N TYR A 161 1.26 11.89 17.30
CA TYR A 161 0.24 12.78 16.74
C TYR A 161 0.86 13.84 15.80
N LYS A 162 2.02 14.40 16.16
CA LYS A 162 2.75 15.35 15.31
C LYS A 162 3.19 14.68 14.00
N ALA A 163 3.70 13.45 14.04
CA ALA A 163 4.12 12.70 12.87
C ALA A 163 2.92 12.38 11.94
N LEU A 164 1.78 11.96 12.50
CA LEU A 164 0.53 11.80 11.76
C LEU A 164 0.07 13.12 11.11
N SER A 165 0.17 14.23 11.84
CA SER A 165 -0.26 15.55 11.37
C SER A 165 0.62 16.09 10.23
N ARG A 166 1.94 15.80 10.24
CA ARG A 166 2.87 16.15 9.15
C ARG A 166 2.91 15.10 8.04
N LYS A 167 2.08 14.05 8.13
CA LYS A 167 1.92 13.00 7.12
C LYS A 167 3.18 12.13 6.91
N GLU A 168 4.05 12.04 7.89
CA GLU A 168 5.23 11.18 7.84
C GLU A 168 4.83 9.74 8.21
N THR A 169 4.01 9.17 7.34
CA THR A 169 3.29 7.92 7.55
C THR A 169 3.34 7.05 6.30
N PHE A 170 3.13 5.77 6.48
CA PHE A 170 2.94 4.81 5.41
C PHE A 170 1.95 3.72 5.83
N GLY A 171 1.38 3.02 4.87
CA GLY A 171 0.53 1.85 5.09
C GLY A 171 1.20 0.59 4.60
N THR A 172 0.85 -0.54 5.21
CA THR A 172 1.13 -1.88 4.68
C THR A 172 -0.15 -2.68 4.57
N SER A 173 -0.16 -3.74 3.79
CA SER A 173 -1.28 -4.67 3.66
C SER A 173 -1.18 -5.85 4.63
N GLY A 174 -0.50 -5.67 5.78
CA GLY A 174 -0.35 -6.67 6.84
C GLY A 174 1.09 -6.80 7.33
N PRO A 175 2.05 -7.11 6.46
CA PRO A 175 3.45 -7.27 6.85
C PRO A 175 4.02 -6.00 7.51
N ARG A 176 4.92 -6.18 8.49
CA ARG A 176 5.55 -5.07 9.22
C ARG A 176 6.76 -4.49 8.48
N MET A 177 6.61 -4.27 7.20
CA MET A 177 7.60 -3.58 6.39
C MET A 177 7.85 -2.18 6.92
N ARG A 178 9.06 -1.67 6.71
CA ARG A 178 9.40 -0.27 7.01
C ARG A 178 9.83 0.43 5.75
N LEU A 179 9.27 1.61 5.53
CA LEU A 179 9.51 2.41 4.35
C LEU A 179 9.96 3.82 4.72
N ARG A 180 11.00 4.31 4.06
CA ARG A 180 11.39 5.72 4.06
C ARG A 180 11.45 6.25 2.64
N PHE A 181 11.01 7.49 2.49
CA PHE A 181 11.06 8.21 1.23
C PHE A 181 11.43 9.66 1.50
N PHE A 182 12.50 10.12 0.86
CA PHE A 182 12.94 11.51 0.92
C PHE A 182 13.12 12.06 -0.48
N ALA A 183 12.92 13.37 -0.62
CA ALA A 183 13.23 14.10 -1.84
C ALA A 183 14.11 15.30 -1.53
N GLY A 184 15.10 15.57 -2.36
CA GLY A 184 16.02 16.69 -2.17
C GLY A 184 16.78 17.03 -3.45
N TYR A 185 17.43 18.19 -3.45
CA TYR A 185 18.25 18.63 -4.60
C TYR A 185 19.75 18.41 -4.38
N ASP A 186 20.16 18.31 -3.13
CA ASP A 186 21.56 18.33 -2.74
C ASP A 186 21.99 17.00 -2.09
N PHE A 187 21.39 15.89 -2.51
CA PHE A 187 21.81 14.55 -2.06
C PHE A 187 23.10 14.15 -2.78
N ALA A 188 24.11 13.77 -2.00
CA ALA A 188 25.39 13.32 -2.55
C ALA A 188 25.27 11.87 -3.08
N PRO A 189 25.97 11.51 -4.17
CA PRO A 189 25.89 10.18 -4.78
C PRO A 189 26.26 9.02 -3.83
N ASP A 190 27.12 9.26 -2.84
CA ASP A 190 27.57 8.29 -1.84
C ASP A 190 26.68 8.25 -0.59
N MET A 191 25.56 8.97 -0.62
CA MET A 191 24.69 9.13 0.57
C MET A 191 24.17 7.80 1.10
N LEU A 192 23.85 6.85 0.23
CA LEU A 192 23.31 5.55 0.63
C LEU A 192 24.29 4.68 1.44
N ASP A 193 25.60 4.93 1.31
CA ASP A 193 26.64 4.18 2.02
C ASP A 193 26.95 4.77 3.39
N ARG A 194 26.34 5.90 3.74
CA ARG A 194 26.57 6.59 5.00
C ARG A 194 25.78 5.99 6.16
N ASN A 195 26.40 5.86 7.30
CA ASN A 195 25.73 5.44 8.55
C ASN A 195 24.73 6.49 9.07
N ASP A 196 24.87 7.76 8.68
CA ASP A 196 24.03 8.89 9.08
C ASP A 196 23.05 9.33 7.98
N VAL A 197 22.80 8.47 6.97
CA VAL A 197 21.96 8.75 5.79
C VAL A 197 20.63 9.42 6.13
N VAL A 198 19.94 8.92 7.16
CA VAL A 198 18.64 9.48 7.58
C VAL A 198 18.78 10.91 8.11
N THR A 199 19.79 11.17 8.94
CA THR A 199 20.06 12.52 9.47
C THR A 199 20.38 13.50 8.34
N VAL A 200 21.21 13.07 7.38
CA VAL A 200 21.55 13.87 6.21
C VAL A 200 20.33 14.11 5.32
N ALA A 201 19.47 13.09 5.15
CA ALA A 201 18.24 13.21 4.36
C ALA A 201 17.27 14.26 4.94
N TYR A 202 17.09 14.28 6.26
CA TYR A 202 16.28 15.31 6.93
C TYR A 202 16.92 16.71 6.83
N ALA A 203 18.25 16.82 6.87
CA ALA A 203 18.92 18.10 6.81
C ALA A 203 18.91 18.73 5.40
N ASN A 204 18.87 17.94 4.34
CA ASN A 204 19.05 18.39 2.95
C ASN A 204 17.83 18.16 2.05
N GLY A 205 16.75 17.62 2.59
CA GLY A 205 15.55 17.27 1.84
C GLY A 205 14.29 17.30 2.66
N VAL A 206 13.23 16.77 2.09
CA VAL A 206 11.93 16.60 2.74
C VAL A 206 11.58 15.11 2.85
N PRO A 207 11.02 14.65 3.99
CA PRO A 207 10.55 13.28 4.13
C PRO A 207 9.22 13.06 3.42
N MET A 208 8.74 11.81 3.40
CA MET A 208 7.39 11.46 2.97
C MET A 208 6.34 12.34 3.64
N GLY A 209 5.28 12.69 2.91
CA GLY A 209 4.25 13.63 3.36
C GLY A 209 4.63 15.11 3.25
N GLY A 210 5.91 15.43 3.00
CA GLY A 210 6.41 16.77 2.80
C GLY A 210 6.17 17.31 1.38
N GLU A 211 6.50 18.58 1.20
CA GLU A 211 6.44 19.28 -0.08
C GLU A 211 7.84 19.82 -0.42
N LEU A 212 8.39 19.39 -1.55
CA LEU A 212 9.65 19.90 -2.06
C LEU A 212 9.35 21.04 -3.05
N LEU A 213 9.72 22.25 -2.68
CA LEU A 213 9.54 23.41 -3.55
C LEU A 213 10.43 23.30 -4.80
N ALA A 214 9.83 23.52 -5.98
CA ALA A 214 10.55 23.41 -7.24
C ALA A 214 11.73 24.39 -7.32
N ARG A 215 12.90 23.88 -7.74
CA ARG A 215 14.06 24.69 -8.14
C ARG A 215 14.13 24.71 -9.66
N ARG A 216 14.35 25.90 -10.24
CA ARG A 216 14.50 26.02 -11.68
C ARG A 216 15.75 25.26 -12.15
N GLU A 217 15.63 24.56 -13.27
CA GLU A 217 16.72 23.89 -13.98
C GLU A 217 17.45 22.77 -13.19
N GLN A 218 16.87 22.32 -12.07
CA GLN A 218 17.44 21.23 -11.29
C GLN A 218 16.39 20.16 -11.03
N ALA A 219 16.66 18.92 -11.44
CA ALA A 219 15.84 17.77 -11.10
C ALA A 219 16.10 17.35 -9.63
N PRO A 220 15.06 17.02 -8.87
CA PRO A 220 15.26 16.45 -7.53
C PRO A 220 15.78 15.03 -7.60
N ALA A 221 16.57 14.64 -6.61
CA ALA A 221 16.86 13.25 -6.31
C ALA A 221 15.89 12.70 -5.26
N PHE A 222 15.58 11.41 -5.37
CA PHE A 222 14.71 10.70 -4.45
C PHE A 222 15.49 9.58 -3.77
N LEU A 223 15.38 9.49 -2.46
CA LEU A 223 15.92 8.39 -1.67
C LEU A 223 14.78 7.52 -1.19
N LEU A 224 14.79 6.26 -1.58
CA LEU A 224 13.85 5.24 -1.16
C LEU A 224 14.59 4.15 -0.39
N TRP A 225 14.01 3.73 0.71
CA TRP A 225 14.56 2.67 1.54
C TRP A 225 13.44 1.84 2.15
N ALA A 226 13.41 0.55 1.85
CA ALA A 226 12.48 -0.40 2.41
C ALA A 226 13.21 -1.55 3.11
N LEU A 227 12.65 -1.98 4.23
CA LEU A 227 13.04 -3.20 4.95
C LEU A 227 11.86 -4.16 4.93
N ALA A 228 12.14 -5.42 4.63
CA ALA A 228 11.16 -6.50 4.72
C ALA A 228 10.69 -6.71 6.16
N ASP A 229 9.53 -7.30 6.32
CA ASP A 229 9.14 -7.97 7.54
C ASP A 229 9.88 -9.31 7.63
N THR A 230 10.54 -9.57 8.74
CA THR A 230 11.31 -10.81 8.94
C THR A 230 10.43 -12.06 9.03
N ASN A 231 9.14 -11.91 9.25
CA ASN A 231 8.15 -12.99 9.35
C ASN A 231 7.28 -13.10 8.08
N SER A 232 7.61 -12.36 7.02
CA SER A 232 6.87 -12.37 5.76
C SER A 232 7.79 -12.55 4.56
N ALA A 233 7.21 -12.56 3.36
CA ALA A 233 7.97 -12.71 2.12
C ALA A 233 9.01 -11.59 1.93
N PRO A 234 10.19 -11.91 1.37
CA PRO A 234 11.21 -10.93 1.04
C PRO A 234 10.71 -9.91 0.01
N LEU A 235 11.36 -8.73 -0.04
CA LEU A 235 11.05 -7.68 -1.00
C LEU A 235 11.42 -8.11 -2.41
N GLN A 236 10.50 -7.95 -3.35
CA GLN A 236 10.75 -8.19 -4.76
C GLN A 236 11.29 -6.95 -5.47
N ARG A 237 10.72 -5.77 -5.19
CA ARG A 237 11.08 -4.51 -5.85
C ARG A 237 10.64 -3.29 -5.04
N LEU A 238 11.19 -2.13 -5.41
CA LEU A 238 10.65 -0.82 -5.06
C LEU A 238 10.09 -0.15 -6.30
N GLN A 239 8.90 0.43 -6.16
CA GLN A 239 8.22 1.17 -7.22
C GLN A 239 7.96 2.61 -6.79
N VAL A 240 8.03 3.53 -7.75
CA VAL A 240 7.55 4.90 -7.62
C VAL A 240 6.35 5.07 -8.54
N ILE A 241 5.23 5.51 -7.97
CA ILE A 241 4.07 5.91 -8.75
C ILE A 241 4.11 7.43 -8.87
N LYS A 242 4.31 7.92 -10.09
CA LYS A 242 4.41 9.33 -10.41
C LYS A 242 3.09 9.82 -11.00
N GLY A 243 2.50 10.82 -10.36
CA GLY A 243 1.35 11.55 -10.89
C GLY A 243 1.72 12.97 -11.27
N TRP A 244 1.23 13.47 -12.41
CA TRP A 244 1.46 14.85 -12.87
C TRP A 244 0.34 15.32 -13.80
N ILE A 245 0.34 16.63 -14.08
CA ILE A 245 -0.50 17.21 -15.12
C ILE A 245 0.39 17.49 -16.32
N ASP A 246 0.00 16.98 -17.50
CA ASP A 246 0.74 17.19 -18.73
C ASP A 246 0.51 18.61 -19.32
N GLU A 247 1.24 18.93 -20.40
CA GLU A 247 1.14 20.23 -21.08
C GLU A 247 -0.26 20.53 -21.63
N ALA A 248 -1.06 19.49 -21.88
CA ALA A 248 -2.46 19.62 -22.32
C ALA A 248 -3.44 19.76 -21.14
N GLY A 249 -2.93 19.84 -19.90
CA GLY A 249 -3.75 19.95 -18.69
C GLY A 249 -4.41 18.64 -18.26
N GLN A 250 -3.92 17.49 -18.75
CA GLN A 250 -4.50 16.18 -18.44
C GLN A 250 -3.72 15.50 -17.34
N PRO A 251 -4.39 14.88 -16.36
CA PRO A 251 -3.73 14.07 -15.34
C PRO A 251 -3.09 12.81 -15.96
N ARG A 252 -1.89 12.51 -15.52
CA ARG A 252 -1.09 11.36 -15.95
C ARG A 252 -0.57 10.61 -14.74
N GLU A 253 -0.44 9.31 -14.91
CA GLU A 253 0.19 8.41 -13.92
C GLU A 253 1.18 7.49 -14.64
N GLU A 254 2.29 7.22 -13.98
CA GLU A 254 3.28 6.24 -14.41
C GLU A 254 3.80 5.46 -13.20
N VAL A 255 3.93 4.14 -13.36
CA VAL A 255 4.53 3.24 -12.36
C VAL A 255 5.92 2.88 -12.85
N ILE A 256 6.92 3.14 -12.02
CA ILE A 256 8.34 3.00 -12.35
C ILE A 256 8.99 2.11 -11.29
N ASP A 257 9.56 0.98 -11.70
CA ASP A 257 10.40 0.18 -10.81
C ASP A 257 11.76 0.87 -10.69
N VAL A 258 12.22 1.08 -9.47
CA VAL A 258 13.45 1.82 -9.19
C VAL A 258 14.54 0.98 -8.54
N ALA A 259 14.17 -0.17 -7.95
CA ALA A 259 15.10 -1.19 -7.46
C ALA A 259 14.47 -2.57 -7.57
N CYS A 260 15.25 -3.56 -7.98
CA CYS A 260 14.84 -4.95 -8.14
C CYS A 260 15.66 -5.85 -7.23
N ALA A 261 15.04 -6.92 -6.71
CA ALA A 261 15.74 -7.95 -5.97
C ALA A 261 16.86 -8.57 -6.83
N GLY A 262 17.94 -9.01 -6.18
CA GLY A 262 19.12 -9.55 -6.85
C GLY A 262 20.00 -8.49 -7.51
N GLY A 263 19.76 -7.20 -7.27
CA GLY A 263 20.56 -6.12 -7.83
C GLY A 263 20.39 -5.95 -9.35
N VAL A 264 19.36 -6.54 -9.94
CA VAL A 264 19.04 -6.43 -11.37
C VAL A 264 18.47 -5.05 -11.64
N MET A 265 18.83 -4.46 -12.78
CA MET A 265 18.25 -3.18 -13.20
C MET A 265 16.90 -3.39 -13.87
N PRO A 266 15.94 -2.47 -13.67
CA PRO A 266 14.71 -2.47 -14.45
C PRO A 266 14.98 -2.40 -15.95
N ASP A 267 14.14 -3.03 -16.76
CA ASP A 267 14.19 -2.96 -18.22
C ASP A 267 13.95 -1.50 -18.67
N PRO A 268 14.88 -0.89 -19.43
CA PRO A 268 14.77 0.52 -19.81
C PRO A 268 13.58 0.83 -20.72
N SER A 269 13.01 -0.18 -21.39
CA SER A 269 11.89 0.00 -22.32
C SER A 269 10.54 -0.03 -21.62
N SER A 270 10.43 -0.77 -20.52
CA SER A 270 9.20 -0.94 -19.77
C SER A 270 9.20 -0.25 -18.40
N ASN A 271 10.37 0.12 -17.88
CA ASN A 271 10.58 0.56 -16.49
C ASN A 271 10.12 -0.49 -15.46
N ARG A 272 10.29 -1.79 -15.78
CA ARG A 272 9.87 -2.90 -14.92
C ARG A 272 11.01 -3.82 -14.56
N CYS A 273 10.99 -4.32 -13.34
CA CYS A 273 11.85 -5.40 -12.90
C CYS A 273 11.49 -6.70 -13.63
N PRO A 274 12.48 -7.53 -14.00
CA PRO A 274 12.18 -8.88 -14.48
C PRO A 274 11.54 -9.71 -13.36
N ASP A 275 10.77 -10.72 -13.76
CA ASP A 275 10.25 -11.72 -12.84
C ASP A 275 11.41 -12.43 -12.14
N ASN A 276 11.39 -12.48 -10.82
CA ASN A 276 12.43 -13.13 -10.02
C ASN A 276 12.07 -14.58 -9.66
N GLY A 277 10.93 -15.11 -10.15
CA GLY A 277 10.47 -16.46 -9.88
C GLY A 277 9.96 -16.69 -8.45
N ALA A 278 9.61 -15.63 -7.71
CA ALA A 278 8.97 -15.79 -6.41
C ALA A 278 7.61 -16.48 -6.54
N THR A 279 7.31 -17.39 -5.63
CA THR A 279 6.08 -18.17 -5.63
C THR A 279 5.45 -18.21 -4.25
N VAL A 280 4.13 -18.35 -4.22
CA VAL A 280 3.34 -18.63 -3.02
C VAL A 280 2.55 -19.90 -3.26
N ASP A 281 2.58 -20.84 -2.32
CA ASP A 281 1.67 -22.00 -2.32
C ASP A 281 0.34 -21.56 -1.70
N LEU A 282 -0.73 -21.58 -2.50
CA LEU A 282 -2.05 -21.16 -2.06
C LEU A 282 -2.74 -22.15 -1.11
N ASN A 283 -2.20 -23.35 -0.92
CA ASN A 283 -2.77 -24.34 0.01
C ASN A 283 -2.39 -24.06 1.47
N ASP A 284 -1.19 -23.56 1.71
CA ASP A 284 -0.66 -23.32 3.05
C ASP A 284 -0.06 -21.93 3.25
N CYS A 285 -0.12 -21.10 2.23
CA CYS A 285 0.46 -19.74 2.20
C CYS A 285 1.98 -19.72 2.38
N SER A 286 2.67 -20.84 2.19
CA SER A 286 4.12 -20.85 2.18
C SER A 286 4.67 -20.11 0.96
N PHE A 287 5.81 -19.48 1.12
CA PHE A 287 6.43 -18.65 0.08
C PHE A 287 7.91 -19.00 -0.11
N SER A 288 8.44 -18.61 -1.28
CA SER A 288 9.86 -18.80 -1.60
C SER A 288 10.76 -17.83 -0.79
N ALA A 289 11.08 -18.21 0.44
CA ALA A 289 11.79 -17.38 1.42
C ALA A 289 13.21 -16.94 0.99
N GLN A 290 13.78 -17.58 -0.02
CA GLN A 290 15.11 -17.27 -0.56
C GLN A 290 15.06 -16.39 -1.82
N THR A 291 13.86 -16.00 -2.27
CA THR A 291 13.67 -15.23 -3.50
C THR A 291 13.20 -13.82 -3.16
N GLY A 292 14.13 -12.89 -3.15
CA GLY A 292 13.91 -11.48 -2.79
C GLY A 292 14.98 -10.97 -1.84
N GLU A 293 14.77 -9.76 -1.33
CA GLU A 293 15.73 -9.05 -0.48
C GLU A 293 15.13 -8.69 0.88
N ALA A 294 15.96 -8.71 1.92
CA ALA A 294 15.59 -8.20 3.24
C ALA A 294 15.56 -6.67 3.26
N GLU A 295 16.32 -6.03 2.37
CA GLU A 295 16.47 -4.59 2.26
C GLU A 295 16.58 -4.19 0.79
N LEU A 296 15.84 -3.16 0.39
CA LEU A 296 16.04 -2.48 -0.88
C LEU A 296 16.21 -0.98 -0.62
N LYS A 297 17.23 -0.39 -1.22
CA LYS A 297 17.48 1.06 -1.16
C LYS A 297 18.01 1.59 -2.48
N VAL A 298 17.57 2.78 -2.87
CA VAL A 298 17.96 3.44 -4.12
C VAL A 298 17.91 4.96 -3.97
N MET A 299 18.74 5.64 -4.76
CA MET A 299 18.70 7.08 -4.90
C MET A 299 18.83 7.47 -6.38
#